data_7c194161a1e3061b1da735b45371c605
#
_entry.id   7c194161a1e3061b1da735b45371c605
#
_cell.length_a   1.000
_cell.length_b   1.000
_cell.length_c   1.000
_cell.angle_alpha   90.00
_cell.angle_beta   90.00
_cell.angle_gamma   90.00
#
_symmetry.space_group_name_H-M   'P 1'
#
loop_
_entity.id
_entity.type
_entity.pdbx_description
1 polymer ?
#
loop_
_entity_poly.entity_id
_entity_poly.type
_entity_poly.pdbx_seq_one_letter_code
_entity_poly.pdbx_strand_id
1 'polypeptide(L)'
;MPAKLIMAWDIAPQHEQEYLEFIINEFMPGLQRIGFLMGDAWVTVYGKYSQILVYVLLPSKKDIKQALQGESWKELHGKLMEYVVNYSQKVVLASAGFQF
;
A
#
# COMPACT_ATOMS: atom_id res chain seq x y z
N MET A 1 15.87 5.35 12.24
CA MET A 1 16.03 4.58 11.01
C MET A 1 14.70 4.49 10.29
N PRO A 2 14.65 4.80 9.01
CA PRO A 2 13.39 4.72 8.26
C PRO A 2 12.80 3.32 8.28
N ALA A 3 11.49 3.26 8.16
CA ALA A 3 10.77 1.99 8.09
C ALA A 3 9.89 1.96 6.85
N LYS A 4 9.65 0.76 6.35
CA LYS A 4 8.79 0.52 5.19
C LYS A 4 7.52 -0.18 5.62
N LEU A 5 6.41 0.27 5.07
CA LEU A 5 5.18 -0.52 5.05
C LEU A 5 5.10 -1.14 3.66
N ILE A 6 5.20 -2.45 3.59
CA ILE A 6 5.12 -3.19 2.34
C ILE A 6 3.73 -3.77 2.23
N MET A 7 3.05 -3.46 1.13
CA MET A 7 1.69 -3.92 0.88
C MET A 7 1.66 -4.72 -0.40
N ALA A 8 0.89 -5.80 -0.39
CA ALA A 8 0.70 -6.63 -1.59
C ALA A 8 -0.77 -7.02 -1.71
N TRP A 9 -1.26 -7.08 -2.92
CA TRP A 9 -2.64 -7.49 -3.18
C TRP A 9 -2.80 -7.88 -4.63
N ASP A 10 -3.92 -8.57 -4.91
CA ASP A 10 -4.36 -8.83 -6.27
C ASP A 10 -5.56 -7.95 -6.57
N ILE A 11 -5.68 -7.47 -7.80
CA ILE A 11 -6.83 -6.65 -8.19
C ILE A 11 -8.04 -7.58 -8.33
N ALA A 12 -9.15 -7.20 -7.70
CA ALA A 12 -10.38 -8.00 -7.78
C ALA A 12 -10.86 -8.08 -9.23
N PRO A 13 -11.24 -9.28 -9.71
CA PRO A 13 -11.74 -9.42 -11.09
C PRO A 13 -12.92 -8.51 -11.36
N GLN A 14 -12.97 -7.94 -12.57
CA GLN A 14 -14.06 -7.08 -13.04
C GLN A 14 -14.13 -5.70 -12.38
N HIS A 15 -13.11 -5.34 -11.56
CA HIS A 15 -13.06 -4.04 -10.90
C HIS A 15 -11.81 -3.24 -11.25
N GLU A 16 -11.15 -3.61 -12.35
CA GLU A 16 -9.85 -3.02 -12.69
C GLU A 16 -9.92 -1.52 -12.93
N GLN A 17 -10.97 -1.06 -13.59
CA GLN A 17 -11.09 0.37 -13.87
C GLN A 17 -11.40 1.19 -12.61
N GLU A 18 -12.34 0.73 -11.82
CA GLU A 18 -12.66 1.39 -10.55
C GLU A 18 -11.47 1.38 -9.61
N TYR A 19 -10.71 0.28 -9.61
CA TYR A 19 -9.49 0.15 -8.84
C TYR A 19 -8.48 1.24 -9.23
N LEU A 20 -8.21 1.38 -10.52
CA LEU A 20 -7.25 2.39 -10.99
C LEU A 20 -7.68 3.81 -10.63
N GLU A 21 -8.96 4.12 -10.80
CA GLU A 21 -9.48 5.43 -10.42
C GLU A 21 -9.31 5.69 -8.92
N PHE A 22 -9.61 4.69 -8.11
CA PHE A 22 -9.44 4.80 -6.67
C PHE A 22 -7.96 5.02 -6.29
N ILE A 23 -7.05 4.23 -6.87
CA ILE A 23 -5.62 4.34 -6.56
C ILE A 23 -5.10 5.75 -6.89
N ILE A 24 -5.43 6.24 -8.07
CA ILE A 24 -4.89 7.53 -8.54
C ILE A 24 -5.54 8.71 -7.81
N ASN A 25 -6.85 8.65 -7.60
CA ASN A 25 -7.59 9.80 -7.10
C ASN A 25 -7.73 9.84 -5.58
N GLU A 26 -7.63 8.70 -4.91
CA GLU A 26 -7.87 8.63 -3.46
C GLU A 26 -6.75 7.98 -2.68
N PHE A 27 -6.29 6.79 -3.09
CA PHE A 27 -5.38 6.01 -2.26
C PHE A 27 -4.00 6.66 -2.16
N MET A 28 -3.38 6.95 -3.30
CA MET A 28 -2.05 7.55 -3.31
C MET A 28 -2.05 8.96 -2.69
N PRO A 29 -2.98 9.85 -3.05
CA PRO A 29 -3.05 11.13 -2.36
C PRO A 29 -3.34 11.00 -0.86
N GLY A 30 -4.16 10.02 -0.48
CA GLY A 30 -4.47 9.75 0.92
C GLY A 30 -3.27 9.31 1.71
N LEU A 31 -2.44 8.43 1.16
CA LEU A 31 -1.20 8.01 1.80
C LEU A 31 -0.26 9.20 2.02
N GLN A 32 -0.15 10.08 1.03
CA GLN A 32 0.67 11.28 1.16
C GLN A 32 0.15 12.22 2.24
N ARG A 33 -1.17 12.36 2.36
CA ARG A 33 -1.76 13.20 3.41
C ARG A 33 -1.54 12.63 4.80
N ILE A 34 -1.46 11.31 4.93
CA ILE A 34 -1.13 10.66 6.19
C ILE A 34 0.34 10.92 6.57
N GLY A 35 1.18 11.20 5.58
CA GLY A 35 2.58 11.50 5.80
C GLY A 35 3.54 10.48 5.22
N PHE A 36 3.03 9.47 4.53
CA PHE A 36 3.88 8.47 3.91
C PHE A 36 4.64 9.04 2.72
N LEU A 37 5.91 8.72 2.64
CA LEU A 37 6.70 8.94 1.44
C LEU A 37 6.51 7.74 0.52
N MET A 38 6.22 8.02 -0.73
CA MET A 38 5.98 6.96 -1.70
C MET A 38 7.30 6.33 -2.12
N GLY A 39 7.32 5.00 -2.06
CA GLY A 39 8.42 4.21 -2.61
C GLY A 39 8.04 3.67 -3.98
N ASP A 40 8.65 2.55 -4.34
CA ASP A 40 8.39 1.92 -5.62
C ASP A 40 7.16 1.01 -5.58
N ALA A 41 6.65 0.71 -6.76
CA ALA A 41 5.56 -0.22 -6.93
C ALA A 41 5.90 -1.18 -8.08
N TRP A 42 5.52 -2.43 -7.92
CA TRP A 42 5.74 -3.45 -8.93
C TRP A 42 4.44 -4.15 -9.24
N VAL A 43 4.30 -4.57 -10.49
CA VAL A 43 3.17 -5.37 -10.94
C VAL A 43 3.71 -6.67 -11.49
N THR A 44 3.24 -7.78 -10.95
CA THR A 44 3.56 -9.11 -11.46
C THR A 44 2.28 -9.74 -12.00
N VAL A 45 2.35 -10.26 -13.20
CA VAL A 45 1.18 -10.86 -13.85
C VAL A 45 1.34 -12.38 -13.85
N TYR A 46 0.35 -13.08 -13.30
CA TYR A 46 0.28 -14.54 -13.30
C TYR A 46 -0.95 -14.97 -14.07
N GLY A 47 -0.77 -15.38 -15.34
CA GLY A 47 -1.90 -15.80 -16.11
C GLY A 47 -2.98 -14.72 -16.14
N LYS A 48 -4.08 -14.95 -15.41
CA LYS A 48 -5.22 -14.01 -15.35
C LYS A 48 -5.12 -12.99 -14.22
N TYR A 49 -4.11 -13.11 -13.36
CA TYR A 49 -4.04 -12.29 -12.15
C TYR A 49 -2.88 -11.32 -12.22
N SER A 50 -3.11 -10.13 -11.68
CA SER A 50 -2.07 -9.13 -11.49
C SER A 50 -1.86 -8.92 -10.01
N GLN A 51 -0.64 -9.16 -9.54
CA GLN A 51 -0.28 -8.88 -8.17
C GLN A 51 0.45 -7.55 -8.10
N ILE A 52 0.03 -6.72 -7.17
CA ILE A 52 0.63 -5.42 -6.93
C ILE A 52 1.45 -5.49 -5.65
N LEU A 53 2.67 -4.98 -5.71
CA LEU A 53 3.53 -4.83 -4.55
C LEU A 53 3.93 -3.37 -4.46
N VAL A 54 3.64 -2.75 -3.32
CA VAL A 54 3.90 -1.32 -3.11
C VAL A 54 4.55 -1.15 -1.75
N TYR A 55 5.53 -0.25 -1.64
CA TYR A 55 5.97 0.14 -0.32
C TYR A 55 5.96 1.65 -0.15
N VAL A 56 5.75 2.06 1.08
CA VAL A 56 5.78 3.45 1.50
C VAL A 56 6.66 3.57 2.74
N LEU A 57 7.14 4.77 3.03
CA LEU A 57 8.15 5.01 4.05
C LEU A 57 7.66 6.01 5.08
N LEU A 58 8.07 5.80 6.32
CA LEU A 58 8.00 6.79 7.41
C LEU A 58 9.32 6.75 8.18
N PRO A 59 9.60 7.79 9.00
CA PRO A 59 10.90 7.86 9.69
C PRO A 59 11.19 6.70 10.63
N SER A 60 10.18 6.03 11.17
CA SER A 60 10.39 4.92 12.11
C SER A 60 9.23 3.93 12.07
N LYS A 61 9.47 2.73 12.63
CA LYS A 61 8.41 1.74 12.81
C LYS A 61 7.30 2.26 13.71
N LYS A 62 7.65 3.07 14.72
CA LYS A 62 6.68 3.66 15.62
C LYS A 62 5.72 4.57 14.86
N ASP A 63 6.26 5.36 13.94
CA ASP A 63 5.43 6.26 13.12
C ASP A 63 4.47 5.47 12.24
N ILE A 64 4.94 4.35 11.67
CA ILE A 64 4.05 3.50 10.87
C ILE A 64 2.94 2.91 11.75
N LYS A 65 3.27 2.40 12.93
CA LYS A 65 2.25 1.86 13.84
C LYS A 65 1.19 2.91 14.18
N GLN A 66 1.62 4.13 14.46
CA GLN A 66 0.69 5.21 14.77
C GLN A 66 -0.21 5.53 13.58
N ALA A 67 0.38 5.59 12.38
CA ALA A 67 -0.38 5.87 11.17
C ALA A 67 -1.45 4.80 10.92
N LEU A 68 -1.09 3.52 11.12
CA LEU A 68 -2.01 2.41 10.89
C LEU A 68 -3.15 2.36 11.91
N GLN A 69 -3.00 3.00 13.05
CA GLN A 69 -4.06 3.10 14.07
C GLN A 69 -4.99 4.29 13.84
N GLY A 70 -4.65 5.19 12.93
CA GLY A 70 -5.41 6.39 12.67
C GLY A 70 -6.65 6.14 11.81
N GLU A 71 -7.64 7.02 11.97
CA GLU A 71 -8.88 6.92 11.22
C GLU A 71 -8.68 7.10 9.72
N SER A 72 -7.76 7.99 9.33
CA SER A 72 -7.49 8.24 7.92
C SER A 72 -7.03 6.97 7.20
N TRP A 73 -6.12 6.22 7.84
CA TRP A 73 -5.66 4.95 7.28
C TRP A 73 -6.79 3.92 7.24
N LYS A 74 -7.57 3.82 8.31
CA LYS A 74 -8.65 2.83 8.38
C LYS A 74 -9.70 3.04 7.31
N GLU A 75 -10.06 4.29 7.06
CA GLU A 75 -11.01 4.62 5.99
C GLU A 75 -10.43 4.28 4.62
N LEU A 76 -9.19 4.68 4.40
CA LEU A 76 -8.53 4.48 3.11
C LEU A 76 -8.33 3.00 2.81
N HIS A 77 -7.87 2.25 3.82
CA HIS A 77 -7.68 0.80 3.71
C HIS A 77 -9.02 0.09 3.48
N GLY A 78 -10.07 0.51 4.20
CA GLY A 78 -11.39 -0.07 4.03
C GLY A 78 -11.91 0.09 2.61
N LYS A 79 -11.69 1.25 2.00
CA LYS A 79 -12.07 1.46 0.60
C LYS A 79 -11.25 0.59 -0.34
N LEU A 80 -9.94 0.49 -0.09
CA LEU A 80 -9.06 -0.37 -0.90
C LEU A 80 -9.59 -1.81 -0.93
N MET A 81 -10.03 -2.31 0.21
CA MET A 81 -10.50 -3.69 0.32
C MET A 81 -11.73 -3.98 -0.53
N GLU A 82 -12.41 -2.96 -1.05
CA GLU A 82 -13.53 -3.16 -1.97
C GLU A 82 -13.06 -3.52 -3.38
N TYR A 83 -11.80 -3.26 -3.70
CA TYR A 83 -11.28 -3.42 -5.07
C TYR A 83 -10.19 -4.49 -5.19
N VAL A 84 -9.74 -5.05 -4.07
CA VAL A 84 -8.62 -5.99 -4.07
C VAL A 84 -8.94 -7.25 -3.29
N VAL A 85 -8.17 -8.31 -3.56
CA VAL A 85 -8.24 -9.57 -2.82
C VAL A 85 -6.83 -9.98 -2.41
N ASN A 86 -6.73 -10.89 -1.45
CA ASN A 86 -5.44 -11.43 -1.00
C ASN A 86 -4.48 -10.34 -0.50
N TYR A 87 -5.05 -9.34 0.18
CA TYR A 87 -4.25 -8.26 0.74
C TYR A 87 -3.34 -8.77 1.85
N SER A 88 -2.09 -8.28 1.85
CA SER A 88 -1.17 -8.52 2.95
C SER A 88 -0.31 -7.28 3.16
N GLN A 89 0.23 -7.15 4.37
CA GLN A 89 1.15 -6.06 4.68
C GLN A 89 2.14 -6.49 5.72
N LYS A 90 3.31 -5.86 5.71
CA LYS A 90 4.29 -6.02 6.77
C LYS A 90 5.11 -4.75 6.93
N VAL A 91 5.64 -4.56 8.12
CA VAL A 91 6.49 -3.42 8.45
C VAL A 91 7.90 -3.92 8.66
N VAL A 92 8.86 -3.32 7.96
CA VAL A 92 10.28 -3.68 8.08
C VAL A 92 11.10 -2.41 8.19
N LEU A 93 12.33 -2.55 8.70
CA LEU A 93 13.27 -1.44 8.67
C LEU A 93 13.79 -1.27 7.24
N ALA A 94 13.89 -0.02 6.81
CA ALA A 94 14.45 0.29 5.51
C ALA A 94 15.96 0.43 5.68
N SER A 95 16.67 -0.66 5.47
CA SER A 95 18.12 -0.63 5.56
C SER A 95 18.73 -0.18 4.24
N ALA A 96 20.02 0.13 4.26
CA ALA A 96 20.76 0.47 3.04
C ALA A 96 20.92 -0.80 2.22
N GLY A 97 20.08 -0.98 1.22
CA GLY A 97 20.09 -2.17 0.37
C GLY A 97 18.66 -2.60 0.09
N PHE A 98 18.52 -3.71 -0.61
CA PHE A 98 17.23 -4.21 -1.05
C PHE A 98 16.75 -5.28 -0.11
N GLN A 99 15.87 -4.91 0.76
CA GLN A 99 15.35 -5.80 1.78
C GLN A 99 13.86 -5.99 1.58
N PHE A 100 13.53 -7.09 0.99
CA PHE A 100 12.15 -7.51 0.85
C PHE A 100 11.91 -8.81 1.56
#